data_67fd17435ea9c153105945aedfd12643
#
_entry.id   67fd17435ea9c153105945aedfd12643
#
_cell.length_a   1.000
_cell.length_b   1.000
_cell.length_c   1.000
_cell.angle_alpha   90.00
_cell.angle_beta   90.00
_cell.angle_gamma   90.00
#
_symmetry.space_group_name_H-M   'P 1'
#
loop_
_entity.id
_entity.type
_entity.pdbx_description
1 polymer ?
#
loop_
_entity_poly.entity_id
_entity_poly.type
_entity_poly.pdbx_seq_one_letter_code
_entity_poly.pdbx_strand_id
1 'polypeptide(L)'
;MISYGQYREYADLNENEIQKVRSEETRMNEIGTFDILGPNMIGPSSSHTAGALRIAFIAGKMVEKPAAVRFVLYGSFARTYHGHGTDRALVGGILGYHPDDERIRDSFEYAKEAGLDFTFEENFIDKEIYPNTVDIYVKDENGNEMSLRGKSIGGGNAVITRLNGVDVDLTGNYSTIVVQHIDKKGTLAFVTAVLSAYDLNIGSLRLYRESKGKMAYAIIEVDTMVTSQ
;
A
#
# COMPACT_ATOMS: atom_id res chain seq x y z
N MET A 1 27.72 -18.87 -5.33
CA MET A 1 27.74 -19.79 -4.17
C MET A 1 28.37 -19.02 -3.02
N ILE A 2 27.54 -18.38 -2.18
CA ILE A 2 28.02 -17.57 -1.04
C ILE A 2 28.36 -18.55 0.07
N SER A 3 29.59 -18.53 0.58
CA SER A 3 30.09 -19.49 1.57
C SER A 3 29.51 -19.23 2.96
N TYR A 4 29.28 -20.29 3.72
CA TYR A 4 28.78 -20.30 5.09
C TYR A 4 29.60 -19.43 6.09
N GLY A 5 30.78 -18.96 5.70
CA GLY A 5 31.66 -18.11 6.49
C GLY A 5 31.25 -16.63 6.58
N GLN A 6 30.52 -16.12 5.60
CA GLN A 6 30.04 -14.72 5.60
C GLN A 6 28.81 -14.50 6.49
N TYR A 7 28.12 -15.57 6.92
CA TYR A 7 26.98 -15.50 7.83
C TYR A 7 27.36 -15.23 9.29
N ARG A 8 28.62 -15.38 9.67
CA ARG A 8 29.07 -15.20 11.07
C ARG A 8 29.30 -13.74 11.48
N GLU A 9 29.49 -12.84 10.55
CA GLU A 9 29.80 -11.44 10.83
C GLU A 9 28.60 -10.61 11.31
N TYR A 10 27.37 -11.09 11.03
CA TYR A 10 26.11 -10.41 11.42
C TYR A 10 25.44 -11.00 12.68
N ALA A 11 25.97 -12.07 13.25
CA ALA A 11 25.42 -12.71 14.44
C ALA A 11 25.96 -12.13 15.77
N ASP A 12 26.95 -11.23 15.71
CA ASP A 12 27.66 -10.69 16.89
C ASP A 12 27.42 -9.19 17.12
N LEU A 13 26.23 -8.65 16.77
CA LEU A 13 25.84 -7.31 17.20
C LEU A 13 25.66 -7.30 18.70
N ASN A 14 26.43 -6.46 19.40
CA ASN A 14 26.36 -6.32 20.85
C ASN A 14 25.10 -5.51 21.26
N GLU A 15 24.71 -5.63 22.55
CA GLU A 15 23.50 -4.96 23.07
C GLU A 15 23.48 -3.44 22.86
N ASN A 16 24.64 -2.77 22.76
CA ASN A 16 24.72 -1.33 22.51
C ASN A 16 24.38 -0.97 21.06
N GLU A 17 24.72 -1.81 20.10
CA GLU A 17 24.36 -1.62 18.69
C GLU A 17 22.87 -1.88 18.47
N ILE A 18 22.30 -2.87 19.15
CA ILE A 18 20.85 -3.13 19.19
C ILE A 18 20.10 -1.98 19.86
N GLN A 19 20.63 -1.39 20.93
CA GLN A 19 20.05 -0.22 21.58
C GLN A 19 20.13 1.04 20.73
N LYS A 20 21.20 1.21 19.95
CA LYS A 20 21.33 2.35 19.02
C LYS A 20 20.29 2.28 17.89
N VAL A 21 20.09 1.11 17.31
CA VAL A 21 19.02 0.88 16.31
C VAL A 21 17.63 1.16 16.92
N ARG A 22 17.36 0.68 18.15
CA ARG A 22 16.10 0.96 18.86
C ARG A 22 15.91 2.44 19.19
N SER A 23 16.98 3.18 19.50
CA SER A 23 16.89 4.62 19.77
C SER A 23 16.65 5.46 18.50
N GLU A 24 17.07 4.97 17.35
CA GLU A 24 16.77 5.58 16.04
C GLU A 24 15.32 5.29 15.61
N GLU A 25 14.80 4.08 15.87
CA GLU A 25 13.37 3.76 15.66
C GLU A 25 12.43 4.60 16.54
N THR A 26 12.85 4.96 17.75
CA THR A 26 12.06 5.81 18.66
C THR A 26 11.99 7.27 18.18
N ARG A 27 12.94 7.73 17.38
CA ARG A 27 12.92 9.09 16.77
C ARG A 27 11.98 9.22 15.57
N MET A 28 11.56 8.13 14.95
CA MET A 28 10.66 8.15 13.77
C MET A 28 9.17 8.35 14.13
N ASN A 29 8.82 8.50 15.41
CA ASN A 29 7.45 8.79 15.88
C ASN A 29 7.25 10.24 16.32
N GLU A 30 8.17 11.16 16.03
CA GLU A 30 7.91 12.59 16.22
C GLU A 30 6.96 13.07 15.13
N ILE A 31 5.74 13.41 15.51
CA ILE A 31 4.76 14.06 14.63
C ILE A 31 5.31 15.42 14.23
N GLY A 32 5.79 15.54 13.01
CA GLY A 32 6.27 16.80 12.46
C GLY A 32 5.12 17.78 12.20
N THR A 33 5.44 19.08 12.16
CA THR A 33 4.44 20.11 11.83
C THR A 33 3.77 19.86 10.47
N PHE A 34 4.46 19.25 9.53
CA PHE A 34 3.93 18.89 8.21
C PHE A 34 2.94 17.72 8.26
N ASP A 35 3.04 16.82 9.23
CA ASP A 35 2.06 15.75 9.44
C ASP A 35 0.73 16.29 9.94
N ILE A 36 0.76 17.45 10.61
CA ILE A 36 -0.43 18.17 11.12
C ILE A 36 -1.07 19.00 10.00
N LEU A 37 -0.27 19.61 9.11
CA LEU A 37 -0.77 20.47 8.03
C LEU A 37 -1.41 19.69 6.87
N GLY A 38 -1.17 18.39 6.80
CA GLY A 38 -1.63 17.53 5.72
C GLY A 38 -0.85 17.76 4.40
N PRO A 39 -1.04 16.88 3.41
CA PRO A 39 -0.37 17.00 2.13
C PRO A 39 -0.90 18.18 1.30
N ASN A 40 -0.07 18.70 0.39
CA ASN A 40 -0.57 19.52 -0.71
C ASN A 40 -1.49 18.63 -1.57
N MET A 41 -2.76 19.03 -1.74
CA MET A 41 -3.77 18.13 -2.30
C MET A 41 -4.87 18.86 -3.06
N ILE A 42 -5.43 18.20 -4.04
CA ILE A 42 -6.67 18.59 -4.70
C ILE A 42 -7.84 17.94 -3.96
N GLY A 43 -8.76 18.75 -3.49
CA GLY A 43 -9.98 18.32 -2.78
C GLY A 43 -10.07 18.83 -1.35
N PRO A 44 -11.24 18.70 -0.72
CA PRO A 44 -11.56 19.41 0.53
C PRO A 44 -11.11 18.66 1.80
N SER A 45 -10.65 17.42 1.71
CA SER A 45 -10.44 16.58 2.90
C SER A 45 -9.20 15.69 2.79
N SER A 46 -8.27 15.84 3.74
CA SER A 46 -7.09 14.96 3.81
C SER A 46 -7.44 13.48 4.01
N SER A 47 -8.52 13.18 4.77
CA SER A 47 -8.94 11.80 5.01
C SER A 47 -9.76 11.25 3.84
N HIS A 48 -10.75 12.02 3.34
CA HIS A 48 -11.70 11.52 2.35
C HIS A 48 -11.20 11.66 0.90
N THR A 49 -10.28 12.57 0.64
CA THR A 49 -9.69 12.77 -0.70
C THR A 49 -8.28 12.18 -0.75
N ALA A 50 -7.30 12.78 -0.07
CA ALA A 50 -5.90 12.34 -0.19
C ALA A 50 -5.66 10.92 0.35
N GLY A 51 -6.28 10.56 1.49
CA GLY A 51 -6.16 9.21 2.04
C GLY A 51 -6.83 8.15 1.17
N ALA A 52 -7.99 8.44 0.59
CA ALA A 52 -8.67 7.55 -0.35
C ALA A 52 -7.85 7.37 -1.64
N LEU A 53 -7.34 8.46 -2.19
CA LEU A 53 -6.46 8.44 -3.36
C LEU A 53 -5.23 7.56 -3.11
N ARG A 54 -4.58 7.71 -1.94
CA ARG A 54 -3.41 6.91 -1.58
C ARG A 54 -3.70 5.42 -1.54
N ILE A 55 -4.84 5.01 -0.99
CA ILE A 55 -5.27 3.60 -1.00
C ILE A 55 -5.38 3.09 -2.43
N ALA A 56 -6.07 3.83 -3.28
CA ALA A 56 -6.28 3.46 -4.68
C ALA A 56 -4.98 3.51 -5.51
N PHE A 57 -4.09 4.46 -5.23
CA PHE A 57 -2.77 4.54 -5.86
C PHE A 57 -1.93 3.28 -5.58
N ILE A 58 -1.93 2.80 -4.33
CA ILE A 58 -1.25 1.55 -3.98
C ILE A 58 -1.87 0.37 -4.75
N ALA A 59 -3.20 0.30 -4.84
CA ALA A 59 -3.89 -0.74 -5.61
C ALA A 59 -3.54 -0.69 -7.10
N GLY A 60 -3.53 0.50 -7.70
CA GLY A 60 -3.16 0.71 -9.10
C GLY A 60 -1.72 0.31 -9.42
N LYS A 61 -0.79 0.51 -8.45
CA LYS A 61 0.62 0.08 -8.60
C LYS A 61 0.82 -1.44 -8.52
N MET A 62 -0.14 -2.18 -7.98
CA MET A 62 -0.06 -3.65 -7.86
C MET A 62 -0.63 -4.38 -9.07
N VAL A 63 -1.24 -3.67 -10.01
CA VAL A 63 -1.89 -4.26 -11.19
C VAL A 63 -1.35 -3.58 -12.43
N GLU A 64 -0.87 -4.39 -13.39
CA GLU A 64 -0.51 -3.88 -14.70
C GLU A 64 -1.80 -3.68 -15.53
N LYS A 65 -1.97 -2.48 -16.11
CA LYS A 65 -3.09 -2.13 -17.00
C LYS A 65 -4.46 -2.51 -16.41
N PRO A 66 -4.92 -1.83 -15.34
CA PRO A 66 -6.26 -2.05 -14.82
C PRO A 66 -7.32 -1.74 -15.89
N ALA A 67 -8.22 -2.70 -16.14
CA ALA A 67 -9.31 -2.59 -17.09
C ALA A 67 -10.66 -2.35 -16.42
N ALA A 68 -10.85 -2.90 -15.21
CA ALA A 68 -12.07 -2.66 -14.43
C ALA A 68 -11.77 -2.58 -12.94
N VAL A 69 -12.49 -1.72 -12.23
CA VAL A 69 -12.37 -1.58 -10.78
C VAL A 69 -13.73 -1.42 -10.11
N ARG A 70 -13.92 -2.13 -9.00
CA ARG A 70 -15.08 -1.98 -8.13
C ARG A 70 -14.64 -1.53 -6.75
N PHE A 71 -15.22 -0.44 -6.27
CA PHE A 71 -14.98 0.12 -4.95
C PHE A 71 -16.17 -0.17 -4.04
N VAL A 72 -15.95 -0.84 -2.90
CA VAL A 72 -16.95 -1.04 -1.86
C VAL A 72 -16.60 -0.11 -0.70
N LEU A 73 -17.45 0.86 -0.43
CA LEU A 73 -17.23 1.92 0.53
C LEU A 73 -17.92 1.60 1.85
N TYR A 74 -17.25 1.92 2.97
CA TYR A 74 -17.77 1.66 4.31
C TYR A 74 -17.88 2.96 5.12
N GLY A 75 -18.76 2.97 6.08
CA GLY A 75 -18.89 3.98 7.13
C GLY A 75 -19.02 5.41 6.60
N SER A 76 -18.04 6.27 6.90
CA SER A 76 -18.04 7.66 6.45
C SER A 76 -17.80 7.78 4.95
N PHE A 77 -16.92 6.96 4.38
CA PHE A 77 -16.73 6.93 2.93
C PHE A 77 -18.05 6.67 2.20
N ALA A 78 -18.81 5.64 2.59
CA ALA A 78 -20.09 5.32 1.98
C ALA A 78 -21.12 6.45 2.02
N ARG A 79 -21.07 7.29 3.08
CA ARG A 79 -22.06 8.36 3.26
C ARG A 79 -21.72 9.65 2.54
N THR A 80 -20.45 9.91 2.27
CA THR A 80 -19.99 11.26 1.90
C THR A 80 -19.11 11.29 0.64
N TYR A 81 -18.91 10.16 -0.04
CA TYR A 81 -17.91 10.04 -1.10
C TYR A 81 -18.12 11.01 -2.27
N HIS A 82 -19.35 11.31 -2.66
CA HIS A 82 -19.62 12.32 -3.69
C HIS A 82 -19.28 13.74 -3.23
N GLY A 83 -19.70 14.11 -2.01
CA GLY A 83 -19.53 15.48 -1.51
C GLY A 83 -18.08 15.84 -1.19
N HIS A 84 -17.26 14.86 -0.84
CA HIS A 84 -15.83 15.05 -0.55
C HIS A 84 -14.91 14.70 -1.71
N GLY A 85 -15.44 14.30 -2.87
CA GLY A 85 -14.64 13.89 -4.02
C GLY A 85 -13.84 12.61 -3.80
N THR A 86 -14.28 11.76 -2.86
CA THR A 86 -13.65 10.45 -2.59
C THR A 86 -13.72 9.55 -3.81
N ASP A 87 -14.81 9.58 -4.54
CA ASP A 87 -15.03 8.85 -5.80
C ASP A 87 -13.97 9.24 -6.86
N ARG A 88 -13.79 10.53 -7.09
CA ARG A 88 -12.78 11.04 -8.04
C ARG A 88 -11.37 10.73 -7.58
N ALA A 89 -11.10 10.83 -6.27
CA ALA A 89 -9.82 10.49 -5.69
C ALA A 89 -9.48 9.00 -5.83
N LEU A 90 -10.45 8.10 -5.62
CA LEU A 90 -10.26 6.67 -5.80
C LEU A 90 -9.95 6.32 -7.26
N VAL A 91 -10.71 6.86 -8.21
CA VAL A 91 -10.45 6.64 -9.64
C VAL A 91 -9.10 7.24 -10.05
N GLY A 92 -8.80 8.48 -9.62
CA GLY A 92 -7.51 9.13 -9.89
C GLY A 92 -6.33 8.35 -9.32
N GLY A 93 -6.48 7.72 -8.15
CA GLY A 93 -5.47 6.86 -7.56
C GLY A 93 -5.18 5.61 -8.42
N ILE A 94 -6.21 4.94 -8.94
CA ILE A 94 -6.03 3.81 -9.87
C ILE A 94 -5.31 4.25 -11.14
N LEU A 95 -5.59 5.47 -11.64
CA LEU A 95 -4.90 6.06 -12.79
C LEU A 95 -3.46 6.49 -12.49
N GLY A 96 -3.00 6.38 -11.24
CA GLY A 96 -1.65 6.71 -10.81
C GLY A 96 -1.40 8.19 -10.52
N TYR A 97 -2.45 8.98 -10.26
CA TYR A 97 -2.32 10.39 -9.93
C TYR A 97 -1.85 10.60 -8.49
N HIS A 98 -1.04 11.64 -8.27
CA HIS A 98 -0.63 12.09 -6.94
C HIS A 98 -1.67 13.03 -6.32
N PRO A 99 -1.65 13.25 -4.99
CA PRO A 99 -2.68 14.05 -4.31
C PRO A 99 -2.84 15.49 -4.79
N ASP A 100 -1.81 16.09 -5.35
CA ASP A 100 -1.74 17.45 -5.88
C ASP A 100 -2.04 17.56 -7.38
N ASP A 101 -2.36 16.44 -8.03
CA ASP A 101 -2.63 16.40 -9.47
C ASP A 101 -4.03 16.95 -9.79
N GLU A 102 -4.10 18.01 -10.58
CA GLU A 102 -5.36 18.67 -10.94
C GLU A 102 -6.31 17.76 -11.73
N ARG A 103 -5.80 16.74 -12.42
CA ARG A 103 -6.60 15.77 -13.17
C ARG A 103 -7.55 14.94 -12.30
N ILE A 104 -7.34 14.93 -10.97
CA ILE A 104 -8.26 14.28 -10.03
C ILE A 104 -9.68 14.80 -10.18
N ARG A 105 -9.86 16.10 -10.51
CA ARG A 105 -11.18 16.70 -10.69
C ARG A 105 -11.98 16.06 -11.81
N ASP A 106 -11.29 15.63 -12.85
CA ASP A 106 -11.88 15.09 -14.07
C ASP A 106 -11.45 13.62 -14.30
N SER A 107 -11.13 12.91 -13.19
CA SER A 107 -10.61 11.55 -13.23
C SER A 107 -11.55 10.54 -13.91
N PHE A 108 -12.85 10.80 -13.92
CA PHE A 108 -13.83 9.93 -14.59
C PHE A 108 -13.71 10.01 -16.12
N GLU A 109 -13.46 11.21 -16.65
CA GLU A 109 -13.21 11.41 -18.08
C GLU A 109 -11.90 10.72 -18.49
N TYR A 110 -10.83 10.91 -17.70
CA TYR A 110 -9.56 10.24 -17.96
C TYR A 110 -9.63 8.71 -17.81
N ALA A 111 -10.44 8.20 -16.87
CA ALA A 111 -10.67 6.77 -16.75
C ALA A 111 -11.35 6.22 -18.02
N LYS A 112 -12.35 6.92 -18.53
CA LYS A 112 -13.03 6.54 -19.78
C LYS A 112 -12.10 6.58 -20.99
N GLU A 113 -11.24 7.59 -21.09
CA GLU A 113 -10.23 7.69 -22.14
C GLU A 113 -9.19 6.57 -22.05
N ALA A 114 -8.84 6.16 -20.84
CA ALA A 114 -7.93 5.03 -20.58
C ALA A 114 -8.58 3.65 -20.72
N GLY A 115 -9.90 3.57 -20.99
CA GLY A 115 -10.63 2.31 -21.08
C GLY A 115 -10.83 1.61 -19.73
N LEU A 116 -10.76 2.35 -18.62
CA LEU A 116 -10.96 1.83 -17.27
C LEU A 116 -12.45 1.91 -16.88
N ASP A 117 -13.11 0.77 -16.75
CA ASP A 117 -14.45 0.69 -16.17
C ASP A 117 -14.39 0.78 -14.65
N PHE A 118 -15.32 1.52 -14.04
CA PHE A 118 -15.36 1.63 -12.58
C PHE A 118 -16.80 1.66 -12.04
N THR A 119 -16.96 1.10 -10.83
CA THR A 119 -18.24 1.08 -10.10
C THR A 119 -18.02 1.36 -8.62
N PHE A 120 -19.03 1.96 -7.98
CA PHE A 120 -19.08 2.21 -6.54
C PHE A 120 -20.23 1.46 -5.91
N GLU A 121 -20.00 0.90 -4.73
CA GLU A 121 -20.95 0.14 -3.93
C GLU A 121 -20.89 0.64 -2.48
N GLU A 122 -22.03 0.98 -1.90
CA GLU A 122 -22.11 1.45 -0.53
C GLU A 122 -22.43 0.27 0.40
N ASN A 123 -21.62 0.06 1.43
CA ASN A 123 -21.87 -0.96 2.44
C ASN A 123 -22.21 -0.31 3.79
N PHE A 124 -23.47 -0.41 4.20
CA PHE A 124 -23.97 0.06 5.49
C PHE A 124 -24.21 -1.05 6.51
N ILE A 125 -23.93 -2.30 6.14
CA ILE A 125 -24.22 -3.49 6.96
C ILE A 125 -23.09 -3.68 7.98
N ASP A 126 -21.84 -3.58 7.56
CA ASP A 126 -20.67 -3.84 8.38
C ASP A 126 -20.29 -2.62 9.24
N LYS A 127 -20.95 -2.47 10.37
CA LYS A 127 -20.82 -1.28 11.25
C LYS A 127 -19.53 -1.27 12.08
N GLU A 128 -18.88 -2.40 12.25
CA GLU A 128 -17.64 -2.54 13.06
C GLU A 128 -16.37 -2.19 12.29
N ILE A 129 -16.47 -1.99 10.97
CA ILE A 129 -15.35 -1.60 10.12
C ILE A 129 -15.02 -0.12 10.37
N TYR A 130 -13.71 0.20 10.35
CA TYR A 130 -13.23 1.58 10.47
C TYR A 130 -13.92 2.51 9.44
N PRO A 131 -14.41 3.70 9.84
CA PRO A 131 -15.33 4.51 9.03
C PRO A 131 -14.82 4.93 7.65
N ASN A 132 -13.50 5.10 7.49
CA ASN A 132 -12.88 5.53 6.23
C ASN A 132 -12.19 4.34 5.54
N THR A 133 -12.93 3.25 5.39
CA THR A 133 -12.45 2.02 4.74
C THR A 133 -13.04 1.86 3.35
N VAL A 134 -12.25 1.32 2.45
CA VAL A 134 -12.68 0.88 1.11
C VAL A 134 -12.07 -0.48 0.77
N ASP A 135 -12.88 -1.37 0.19
CA ASP A 135 -12.41 -2.54 -0.54
C ASP A 135 -12.33 -2.20 -2.02
N ILE A 136 -11.20 -2.50 -2.63
CA ILE A 136 -10.93 -2.27 -4.04
C ILE A 136 -10.72 -3.63 -4.70
N TYR A 137 -11.51 -3.92 -5.71
CA TYR A 137 -11.39 -5.11 -6.56
C TYR A 137 -10.97 -4.65 -7.93
N VAL A 138 -9.77 -5.01 -8.37
CA VAL A 138 -9.22 -4.61 -9.67
C VAL A 138 -9.10 -5.84 -10.55
N LYS A 139 -9.47 -5.68 -11.82
CA LYS A 139 -9.27 -6.65 -12.88
C LYS A 139 -8.41 -6.03 -13.97
N ASP A 140 -7.36 -6.74 -14.39
CA ASP A 140 -6.50 -6.30 -15.51
C ASP A 140 -7.06 -6.70 -16.89
N GLU A 141 -6.40 -6.23 -17.95
CA GLU A 141 -6.74 -6.57 -19.33
C GLU A 141 -6.68 -8.09 -19.63
N ASN A 142 -5.89 -8.85 -18.87
CA ASN A 142 -5.72 -10.30 -19.01
C ASN A 142 -6.75 -11.11 -18.19
N GLY A 143 -7.59 -10.43 -17.41
CA GLY A 143 -8.59 -11.05 -16.56
C GLY A 143 -8.08 -11.50 -15.19
N ASN A 144 -6.84 -11.17 -14.81
CA ASN A 144 -6.35 -11.41 -13.45
C ASN A 144 -7.05 -10.46 -12.47
N GLU A 145 -7.39 -10.98 -11.30
CA GLU A 145 -8.10 -10.22 -10.27
C GLU A 145 -7.24 -10.03 -9.03
N MET A 146 -7.32 -8.85 -8.44
CA MET A 146 -6.70 -8.50 -7.17
C MET A 146 -7.71 -7.79 -6.29
N SER A 147 -7.66 -8.08 -4.99
CA SER A 147 -8.46 -7.37 -3.99
C SER A 147 -7.59 -6.76 -2.89
N LEU A 148 -7.95 -5.56 -2.48
CA LEU A 148 -7.24 -4.81 -1.45
C LEU A 148 -8.25 -4.14 -0.53
N ARG A 149 -8.03 -4.22 0.80
CA ARG A 149 -8.74 -3.39 1.79
C ARG A 149 -7.79 -2.35 2.33
N GLY A 150 -8.19 -1.09 2.25
CA GLY A 150 -7.45 0.03 2.82
C GLY A 150 -8.32 0.89 3.73
N LYS A 151 -7.69 1.51 4.73
CA LYS A 151 -8.31 2.52 5.58
C LYS A 151 -7.50 3.82 5.55
N SER A 152 -8.17 4.95 5.42
CA SER A 152 -7.56 6.26 5.61
C SER A 152 -7.55 6.63 7.08
N ILE A 153 -6.37 6.91 7.63
CA ILE A 153 -6.14 7.18 9.05
C ILE A 153 -5.98 8.68 9.37
N GLY A 154 -6.25 9.56 8.40
CA GLY A 154 -6.15 11.00 8.53
C GLY A 154 -4.82 11.57 8.03
N GLY A 155 -4.75 12.90 7.86
CA GLY A 155 -3.53 13.58 7.36
C GLY A 155 -3.06 13.17 5.96
N GLY A 156 -3.92 12.55 5.15
CA GLY A 156 -3.53 11.95 3.86
C GLY A 156 -2.87 10.58 3.99
N ASN A 157 -2.74 10.03 5.20
CA ASN A 157 -2.16 8.72 5.44
C ASN A 157 -3.17 7.60 5.27
N ALA A 158 -2.69 6.44 4.84
CA ALA A 158 -3.47 5.24 4.62
C ALA A 158 -2.73 3.98 5.09
N VAL A 159 -3.50 2.95 5.41
CA VAL A 159 -2.98 1.62 5.74
C VAL A 159 -3.75 0.60 4.94
N ILE A 160 -3.06 -0.24 4.22
CA ILE A 160 -3.63 -1.43 3.59
C ILE A 160 -3.66 -2.53 4.63
N THR A 161 -4.85 -3.04 4.89
CA THR A 161 -5.10 -4.02 5.96
C THR A 161 -5.37 -5.42 5.44
N ARG A 162 -5.63 -5.58 4.13
CA ARG A 162 -5.86 -6.90 3.52
C ARG A 162 -5.45 -6.89 2.05
N LEU A 163 -4.81 -7.98 1.59
CA LEU A 163 -4.47 -8.25 0.20
C LEU A 163 -4.96 -9.66 -0.17
N ASN A 164 -5.82 -9.77 -1.17
CA ASN A 164 -6.39 -11.04 -1.65
C ASN A 164 -6.84 -11.96 -0.50
N GLY A 165 -7.54 -11.39 0.49
CA GLY A 165 -8.05 -12.12 1.66
C GLY A 165 -7.04 -12.33 2.80
N VAL A 166 -5.74 -12.05 2.61
CA VAL A 166 -4.72 -12.15 3.67
C VAL A 166 -4.60 -10.81 4.40
N ASP A 167 -4.70 -10.86 5.73
CA ASP A 167 -4.51 -9.66 6.56
C ASP A 167 -3.03 -9.23 6.55
N VAL A 168 -2.78 -7.95 6.28
CA VAL A 168 -1.46 -7.34 6.17
C VAL A 168 -1.43 -5.99 6.90
N ASP A 169 -0.25 -5.39 7.01
CA ASP A 169 -0.06 -4.03 7.49
C ASP A 169 0.96 -3.34 6.58
N LEU A 170 0.45 -2.50 5.64
CA LEU A 170 1.26 -1.81 4.64
C LEU A 170 0.82 -0.34 4.58
N THR A 171 1.73 0.57 4.92
CA THR A 171 1.48 2.02 4.92
C THR A 171 1.85 2.71 3.61
N GLY A 172 2.77 2.17 2.85
CA GLY A 172 3.33 2.79 1.65
C GLY A 172 4.10 4.09 1.94
N ASN A 173 4.57 4.31 3.17
CA ASN A 173 5.35 5.50 3.54
C ASN A 173 6.80 5.41 3.06
N TYR A 174 7.29 4.22 2.81
CA TYR A 174 8.64 3.91 2.35
C TYR A 174 8.60 3.23 0.98
N SER A 175 9.73 3.19 0.29
CA SER A 175 9.89 2.35 -0.89
C SER A 175 9.64 0.90 -0.51
N THR A 176 8.55 0.34 -1.01
CA THR A 176 8.06 -0.97 -0.55
C THR A 176 7.96 -1.93 -1.72
N ILE A 177 8.54 -3.11 -1.54
CA ILE A 177 8.43 -4.25 -2.45
C ILE A 177 7.46 -5.25 -1.82
N VAL A 178 6.40 -5.60 -2.55
CA VAL A 178 5.44 -6.62 -2.14
C VAL A 178 5.68 -7.87 -2.97
N VAL A 179 6.10 -8.95 -2.32
CA VAL A 179 6.35 -10.25 -2.97
C VAL A 179 5.24 -11.22 -2.59
N GLN A 180 4.39 -11.55 -3.55
CA GLN A 180 3.41 -12.62 -3.42
C GLN A 180 4.06 -13.96 -3.75
N HIS A 181 3.92 -14.95 -2.87
CA HIS A 181 4.51 -16.28 -3.06
C HIS A 181 3.75 -17.38 -2.32
N ILE A 182 4.03 -18.63 -2.67
CA ILE A 182 3.58 -19.77 -1.87
C ILE A 182 4.52 -19.92 -0.67
N ASP A 183 3.96 -20.13 0.53
CA ASP A 183 4.71 -20.33 1.78
C ASP A 183 5.51 -21.65 1.77
N LYS A 184 6.74 -21.58 1.27
CA LYS A 184 7.69 -22.71 1.17
C LYS A 184 9.00 -22.38 1.85
N LYS A 185 9.69 -23.41 2.34
CA LYS A 185 11.06 -23.28 2.88
C LYS A 185 11.99 -22.71 1.82
N GLY A 186 12.82 -21.74 2.20
CA GLY A 186 13.81 -21.13 1.34
C GLY A 186 13.32 -19.95 0.49
N THR A 187 12.02 -19.68 0.40
CA THR A 187 11.51 -18.57 -0.42
C THR A 187 12.05 -17.22 0.05
N LEU A 188 12.02 -16.94 1.35
CA LEU A 188 12.55 -15.68 1.88
C LEU A 188 14.07 -15.57 1.68
N ALA A 189 14.81 -16.68 1.85
CA ALA A 189 16.24 -16.69 1.58
C ALA A 189 16.56 -16.35 0.11
N PHE A 190 15.75 -16.86 -0.82
CA PHE A 190 15.86 -16.50 -2.23
C PHE A 190 15.53 -15.02 -2.48
N VAL A 191 14.42 -14.53 -1.93
CA VAL A 191 14.01 -13.13 -2.07
C VAL A 191 15.08 -12.18 -1.54
N THR A 192 15.59 -12.43 -0.32
CA THR A 192 16.63 -11.57 0.28
C THR A 192 17.95 -11.65 -0.47
N ALA A 193 18.33 -12.82 -1.02
CA ALA A 193 19.51 -12.95 -1.87
C ALA A 193 19.38 -12.15 -3.17
N VAL A 194 18.20 -12.13 -3.79
CA VAL A 194 17.92 -11.28 -4.97
C VAL A 194 18.07 -9.82 -4.62
N LEU A 195 17.45 -9.35 -3.54
CA LEU A 195 17.54 -7.93 -3.12
C LEU A 195 18.99 -7.52 -2.83
N SER A 196 19.75 -8.39 -2.17
CA SER A 196 21.18 -8.17 -1.94
C SER A 196 22.00 -8.10 -3.24
N ALA A 197 21.65 -8.90 -4.25
CA ALA A 197 22.33 -8.87 -5.56
C ALA A 197 22.05 -7.57 -6.34
N TYR A 198 20.93 -6.89 -6.04
CA TYR A 198 20.60 -5.56 -6.58
C TYR A 198 21.06 -4.42 -5.65
N ASP A 199 21.90 -4.69 -4.67
CA ASP A 199 22.41 -3.71 -3.69
C ASP A 199 21.31 -2.93 -2.95
N LEU A 200 20.19 -3.62 -2.67
CA LEU A 200 19.07 -3.06 -1.93
C LEU A 200 19.19 -3.43 -0.45
N ASN A 201 19.32 -2.41 0.39
CA ASN A 201 19.29 -2.58 1.83
C ASN A 201 17.84 -2.70 2.34
N ILE A 202 17.59 -3.69 3.18
CA ILE A 202 16.26 -3.97 3.76
C ILE A 202 16.15 -3.23 5.09
N GLY A 203 15.29 -2.23 5.17
CA GLY A 203 14.95 -1.52 6.40
C GLY A 203 13.99 -2.31 7.28
N SER A 204 12.95 -2.91 6.67
CA SER A 204 12.04 -3.83 7.36
C SER A 204 11.56 -4.95 6.45
N LEU A 205 11.24 -6.11 7.03
CA LEU A 205 10.64 -7.23 6.32
C LEU A 205 9.57 -7.86 7.21
N ARG A 206 8.33 -7.91 6.70
CA ARG A 206 7.20 -8.55 7.38
C ARG A 206 6.63 -9.63 6.47
N LEU A 207 6.36 -10.81 7.04
CA LEU A 207 5.76 -11.93 6.33
C LEU A 207 4.34 -12.18 6.84
N TYR A 208 3.39 -12.08 5.94
CA TYR A 208 1.98 -12.39 6.18
C TYR A 208 1.60 -13.61 5.36
N ARG A 209 0.86 -14.53 5.94
CA ARG A 209 0.43 -15.75 5.25
C ARG A 209 -1.02 -16.10 5.59
N GLU A 210 -1.72 -16.61 4.61
CA GLU A 210 -3.07 -17.18 4.81
C GLU A 210 -3.02 -18.36 5.80
N SER A 211 -2.17 -19.33 5.48
CA SER A 211 -1.85 -20.47 6.32
C SER A 211 -0.58 -21.14 5.82
N LYS A 212 -0.04 -22.08 6.60
CA LYS A 212 1.16 -22.85 6.22
C LYS A 212 0.98 -23.55 4.88
N GLY A 213 1.90 -23.27 3.95
CA GLY A 213 1.92 -23.87 2.62
C GLY A 213 0.94 -23.22 1.61
N LYS A 214 0.23 -22.18 1.99
CA LYS A 214 -0.68 -21.41 1.13
C LYS A 214 -0.04 -20.10 0.66
N MET A 215 -0.86 -19.14 0.24
CA MET A 215 -0.41 -17.82 -0.20
C MET A 215 0.24 -17.05 0.96
N ALA A 216 1.32 -16.35 0.66
CA ALA A 216 2.01 -15.45 1.57
C ALA A 216 2.45 -14.17 0.86
N TYR A 217 2.59 -13.09 1.63
CA TYR A 217 3.07 -11.80 1.19
C TYR A 217 4.26 -11.38 2.04
N ALA A 218 5.42 -11.21 1.42
CA ALA A 218 6.54 -10.54 2.05
C ALA A 218 6.44 -9.04 1.70
N ILE A 219 6.27 -8.20 2.71
CA ILE A 219 6.27 -6.74 2.59
C ILE A 219 7.64 -6.28 3.06
N ILE A 220 8.41 -5.68 2.15
CA ILE A 220 9.82 -5.36 2.33
C ILE A 220 10.00 -3.87 2.07
N GLU A 221 10.35 -3.14 3.10
CA GLU A 221 10.69 -1.72 2.99
C GLU A 221 12.20 -1.60 2.77
N VAL A 222 12.60 -0.79 1.79
CA VAL A 222 13.99 -0.59 1.39
C VAL A 222 14.37 0.88 1.44
N ASP A 223 15.66 1.15 1.70
CA ASP A 223 16.18 2.51 1.91
C ASP A 223 16.26 3.32 0.61
N THR A 224 16.24 2.65 -0.54
CA THR A 224 16.43 3.28 -1.85
C THR A 224 15.16 3.26 -2.67
N MET A 225 14.87 4.31 -3.45
CA MET A 225 13.77 4.25 -4.41
C MET A 225 14.01 3.15 -5.46
N VAL A 226 13.11 2.19 -5.51
CA VAL A 226 13.10 1.17 -6.58
C VAL A 226 12.42 1.79 -7.78
N THR A 227 13.20 2.16 -8.80
CA THR A 227 12.66 2.56 -10.10
C THR A 227 12.44 1.29 -10.93
N SER A 228 11.22 1.11 -11.43
CA SER A 228 10.96 0.11 -12.47
C SER A 228 11.75 0.50 -13.73
N GLN A 229 12.72 -0.31 -14.09
CA GLN A 229 13.33 -0.26 -15.43
C GLN A 229 12.49 -1.07 -16.39
#